data_ef994291c3edd0bfd61faae9b500648d
#
_entry.id   ef994291c3edd0bfd61faae9b500648d
#
_cell.length_a   1.000
_cell.length_b   1.000
_cell.length_c   1.000
_cell.angle_alpha   90.00
_cell.angle_beta   90.00
_cell.angle_gamma   90.00
#
_symmetry.space_group_name_H-M   'P 1'
#
loop_
_entity.id
_entity.type
_entity.pdbx_description
1 polymer ?
#
loop_
_entity_poly.entity_id
_entity_poly.type
_entity_poly.pdbx_seq_one_letter_code
_entity_poly.pdbx_strand_id
1 'polypeptide(L)'
;NICQISVLQNGNELYSAEWNSYQRTDCVQIASATKSVMALLIGIAIDYKMIGSVNDKVLSYFPEYSVKRGEKTIFDVTIWHLLTMRAPYKGHGDPWTKVCSSEDWTKASLDFLGRKSGITDEFDYRTVCLHILSGILFKATGMKVVDFANEYLFYPLGIAEHRNAYAGTAQEHKRFITDKAPREPVWLADPQGLTTPGYGLCLSAADMAKPGQLCLQNGTWNGKQIVSPEWLKEMLSPRRIESGSFSGMSYGYLWWIVHPEKSIYAAIGDSGNVIYVDPNEKIIVAVSSFFRPAVHDRIDFIENILLPVIQKQ
;
A
#
# COMPACT_ATOMS: atom_id res chain seq x y z
N ASN A 1 -9.98 -19.20 2.43
CA ASN A 1 -8.68 -18.76 1.92
C ASN A 1 -7.86 -17.96 2.93
N ILE A 2 -8.37 -17.75 4.16
CA ILE A 2 -7.61 -17.13 5.25
C ILE A 2 -6.40 -18.01 5.57
N CYS A 3 -5.22 -17.38 5.64
CA CYS A 3 -3.98 -18.02 6.05
C CYS A 3 -3.72 -17.79 7.53
N GLN A 4 -3.85 -16.55 7.97
CA GLN A 4 -3.56 -16.15 9.35
C GLN A 4 -4.46 -14.98 9.75
N ILE A 5 -4.76 -14.90 11.03
CA ILE A 5 -5.36 -13.73 11.68
C ILE A 5 -4.46 -13.35 12.86
N SER A 6 -4.24 -12.06 13.05
CA SER A 6 -3.62 -11.48 14.24
C SER A 6 -4.46 -10.31 14.72
N VAL A 7 -4.86 -10.33 15.99
CA VAL A 7 -5.64 -9.25 16.62
C VAL A 7 -4.85 -8.68 17.77
N LEU A 8 -4.60 -7.37 17.72
CA LEU A 8 -3.98 -6.64 18.80
C LEU A 8 -5.03 -5.73 19.45
N GLN A 9 -5.02 -5.63 20.78
CA GLN A 9 -5.77 -4.63 21.51
C GLN A 9 -4.88 -3.98 22.57
N ASN A 10 -4.90 -2.65 22.63
CA ASN A 10 -4.02 -1.88 23.53
C ASN A 10 -2.52 -2.26 23.39
N GLY A 11 -2.09 -2.65 22.19
CA GLY A 11 -0.71 -3.06 21.91
C GLY A 11 -0.36 -4.50 22.28
N ASN A 12 -1.29 -5.26 22.87
CA ASN A 12 -1.09 -6.66 23.24
C ASN A 12 -1.84 -7.59 22.28
N GLU A 13 -1.29 -8.77 22.06
CA GLU A 13 -1.99 -9.78 21.27
C GLU A 13 -3.21 -10.30 22.04
N LEU A 14 -4.39 -10.14 21.43
CA LEU A 14 -5.66 -10.63 21.95
C LEU A 14 -6.01 -11.99 21.34
N TYR A 15 -5.69 -12.18 20.05
CA TYR A 15 -6.00 -13.40 19.33
C TYR A 15 -5.02 -13.62 18.17
N SER A 16 -4.67 -14.87 17.93
CA SER A 16 -3.89 -15.30 16.77
C SER A 16 -4.31 -16.70 16.34
N ALA A 17 -4.41 -16.92 15.03
CA ALA A 17 -4.70 -18.25 14.49
C ALA A 17 -4.20 -18.40 13.06
N GLU A 18 -3.88 -19.64 12.69
CA GLU A 18 -3.36 -20.02 11.39
C GLU A 18 -4.20 -21.14 10.77
N TRP A 19 -4.33 -21.12 9.45
CA TRP A 19 -5.07 -22.12 8.66
C TRP A 19 -4.33 -22.49 7.39
N ASN A 20 -4.80 -23.54 6.71
CA ASN A 20 -4.30 -23.96 5.41
C ASN A 20 -2.80 -24.28 5.40
N SER A 21 -2.28 -24.88 6.46
CA SER A 21 -0.87 -25.24 6.64
C SER A 21 0.09 -24.05 6.69
N TYR A 22 -0.41 -22.85 6.94
CA TYR A 22 0.42 -21.68 7.20
C TYR A 22 0.87 -21.66 8.65
N GLN A 23 2.09 -21.23 8.88
CA GLN A 23 2.67 -20.98 10.19
C GLN A 23 2.61 -19.48 10.49
N ARG A 24 2.72 -19.09 11.74
CA ARG A 24 2.68 -17.69 12.19
C ARG A 24 3.66 -16.76 11.45
N THR A 25 4.83 -17.28 11.07
CA THR A 25 5.88 -16.53 10.40
C THR A 25 5.84 -16.60 8.88
N ASP A 26 4.95 -17.40 8.31
CA ASP A 26 4.81 -17.50 6.87
C ASP A 26 4.30 -16.18 6.30
N CYS A 27 4.99 -15.66 5.28
CA CYS A 27 4.57 -14.47 4.58
C CYS A 27 3.58 -14.80 3.45
N VAL A 28 2.62 -13.94 3.24
CA VAL A 28 1.63 -14.02 2.17
C VAL A 28 1.66 -12.71 1.39
N GLN A 29 1.53 -12.77 0.09
CA GLN A 29 1.38 -11.59 -0.76
C GLN A 29 0.10 -10.85 -0.37
N ILE A 30 0.23 -9.63 0.17
CA ILE A 30 -0.88 -8.87 0.79
C ILE A 30 -1.67 -8.02 -0.20
N ALA A 31 -1.46 -8.22 -1.50
CA ALA A 31 -2.14 -7.49 -2.57
C ALA A 31 -2.07 -5.97 -2.37
N SER A 32 -3.18 -5.27 -2.58
CA SER A 32 -3.23 -3.80 -2.51
C SER A 32 -3.02 -3.21 -1.11
N ALA A 33 -3.02 -4.01 -0.04
CA ALA A 33 -2.60 -3.53 1.28
C ALA A 33 -1.13 -3.05 1.29
N THR A 34 -0.32 -3.48 0.33
CA THR A 34 1.03 -2.94 0.03
C THR A 34 1.04 -1.43 -0.14
N LYS A 35 0.00 -0.85 -0.75
CA LYS A 35 -0.12 0.59 -1.00
C LYS A 35 -0.01 1.41 0.29
N SER A 36 -0.64 0.90 1.34
CA SER A 36 -0.67 1.58 2.63
C SER A 36 0.71 1.58 3.32
N VAL A 37 1.50 0.53 3.10
CA VAL A 37 2.91 0.50 3.52
C VAL A 37 3.71 1.53 2.72
N MET A 38 3.49 1.62 1.41
CA MET A 38 4.16 2.63 0.57
C MET A 38 3.85 4.05 1.01
N ALA A 39 2.62 4.35 1.46
CA ALA A 39 2.27 5.66 2.00
C ALA A 39 3.10 6.01 3.26
N LEU A 40 3.35 5.04 4.13
CA LEU A 40 4.24 5.25 5.29
C LEU A 40 5.67 5.56 4.84
N LEU A 41 6.20 4.85 3.83
CA LEU A 41 7.55 5.09 3.32
C LEU A 41 7.69 6.49 2.70
N ILE A 42 6.70 6.96 1.96
CA ILE A 42 6.69 8.34 1.44
C ILE A 42 6.67 9.35 2.59
N GLY A 43 5.88 9.11 3.64
CA GLY A 43 5.86 9.97 4.81
C GLY A 43 7.20 10.05 5.53
N ILE A 44 7.82 8.89 5.74
CA ILE A 44 9.16 8.82 6.33
C ILE A 44 10.17 9.61 5.47
N ALA A 45 10.13 9.47 4.14
CA ALA A 45 11.04 10.19 3.25
C ALA A 45 10.80 11.72 3.30
N ILE A 46 9.56 12.17 3.51
CA ILE A 46 9.24 13.60 3.74
C ILE A 46 9.76 14.07 5.10
N ASP A 47 9.55 13.30 6.16
CA ASP A 47 10.02 13.64 7.51
C ASP A 47 11.55 13.78 7.56
N TYR A 48 12.27 12.91 6.81
CA TYR A 48 13.73 13.01 6.64
C TYR A 48 14.17 14.06 5.60
N LYS A 49 13.22 14.82 5.01
CA LYS A 49 13.49 15.85 3.98
C LYS A 49 14.17 15.34 2.71
N MET A 50 14.01 14.05 2.42
CA MET A 50 14.47 13.44 1.18
C MET A 50 13.48 13.73 0.04
N ILE A 51 12.18 13.79 0.35
CA ILE A 51 11.10 14.31 -0.50
C ILE A 51 10.66 15.64 0.11
N GLY A 52 10.44 16.67 -0.71
CA GLY A 52 10.09 18.01 -0.21
C GLY A 52 8.69 18.03 0.39
N SER A 53 7.70 17.62 -0.35
CA SER A 53 6.30 17.53 0.11
C SER A 53 5.43 16.72 -0.87
N VAL A 54 4.18 16.44 -0.48
CA VAL A 54 3.18 15.86 -1.38
C VAL A 54 2.84 16.77 -2.56
N ASN A 55 3.14 18.07 -2.47
CA ASN A 55 2.89 19.04 -3.54
C ASN A 55 4.01 19.09 -4.59
N ASP A 56 5.11 18.38 -4.37
CA ASP A 56 6.18 18.29 -5.35
C ASP A 56 5.65 17.71 -6.65
N LYS A 57 6.05 18.34 -7.76
CA LYS A 57 5.68 17.88 -9.09
C LYS A 57 6.36 16.56 -9.39
N VAL A 58 5.61 15.57 -9.88
CA VAL A 58 6.15 14.25 -10.23
C VAL A 58 7.35 14.37 -11.15
N LEU A 59 7.26 15.22 -12.17
CA LEU A 59 8.34 15.38 -13.17
C LEU A 59 9.61 16.01 -12.61
N SER A 60 9.58 16.67 -11.45
CA SER A 60 10.81 17.20 -10.83
C SER A 60 11.79 16.10 -10.43
N TYR A 61 11.30 14.88 -10.22
CA TYR A 61 12.12 13.69 -9.94
C TYR A 61 12.63 12.97 -11.20
N PHE A 62 12.09 13.32 -12.37
CA PHE A 62 12.43 12.69 -13.65
C PHE A 62 12.81 13.73 -14.71
N PRO A 63 13.87 14.53 -14.50
CA PRO A 63 14.26 15.58 -15.44
C PRO A 63 14.67 15.02 -16.83
N GLU A 64 15.06 13.75 -16.89
CA GLU A 64 15.40 13.04 -18.11
C GLU A 64 14.18 12.57 -18.91
N TYR A 65 12.97 12.59 -18.32
CA TYR A 65 11.77 12.11 -19.00
C TYR A 65 11.29 13.09 -20.08
N SER A 66 11.20 12.60 -21.31
CA SER A 66 10.70 13.39 -22.44
C SER A 66 9.19 13.31 -22.56
N VAL A 67 8.51 14.40 -22.23
CA VAL A 67 7.05 14.52 -22.33
C VAL A 67 6.60 14.50 -23.79
N LYS A 68 5.61 13.69 -24.13
CA LYS A 68 5.04 13.60 -25.49
C LYS A 68 4.47 14.95 -25.93
N ARG A 69 4.73 15.34 -27.19
CA ARG A 69 4.24 16.58 -27.77
C ARG A 69 2.73 16.74 -27.58
N GLY A 70 2.30 17.88 -27.04
CA GLY A 70 0.91 18.22 -26.80
C GLY A 70 0.36 17.75 -25.46
N GLU A 71 1.11 16.96 -24.67
CA GLU A 71 0.78 16.65 -23.29
C GLU A 71 1.25 17.80 -22.39
N LYS A 72 0.33 18.40 -21.63
CA LYS A 72 0.64 19.51 -20.72
C LYS A 72 0.26 19.18 -19.28
N THR A 73 -0.75 18.36 -19.06
CA THR A 73 -1.30 18.06 -17.75
C THR A 73 -0.29 17.39 -16.82
N ILE A 74 0.59 16.57 -17.36
CA ILE A 74 1.62 15.86 -16.58
C ILE A 74 2.52 16.80 -15.78
N PHE A 75 2.74 18.05 -16.26
CA PHE A 75 3.55 19.05 -15.55
C PHE A 75 2.90 19.55 -14.26
N ASP A 76 1.60 19.35 -14.11
CA ASP A 76 0.84 19.78 -12.94
C ASP A 76 0.58 18.66 -11.95
N VAL A 77 0.86 17.42 -12.30
CA VAL A 77 0.67 16.25 -11.43
C VAL A 77 1.69 16.28 -10.29
N THR A 78 1.19 16.10 -9.08
CA THR A 78 1.99 16.06 -7.84
C THR A 78 1.94 14.68 -7.21
N ILE A 79 2.80 14.44 -6.23
CA ILE A 79 2.79 13.24 -5.38
C ILE A 79 1.42 13.07 -4.71
N TRP A 80 0.77 14.17 -4.32
CA TRP A 80 -0.57 14.16 -3.74
C TRP A 80 -1.60 13.45 -4.65
N HIS A 81 -1.57 13.73 -5.95
CA HIS A 81 -2.49 13.10 -6.90
C HIS A 81 -2.29 11.58 -6.97
N LEU A 82 -1.04 11.11 -6.87
CA LEU A 82 -0.75 9.68 -6.84
C LEU A 82 -1.24 9.03 -5.54
N LEU A 83 -0.93 9.65 -4.39
CA LEU A 83 -1.30 9.13 -3.07
C LEU A 83 -2.82 9.11 -2.83
N THR A 84 -3.56 10.03 -3.45
CA THR A 84 -5.02 10.12 -3.31
C THR A 84 -5.79 9.39 -4.40
N MET A 85 -5.11 8.70 -5.33
CA MET A 85 -5.74 8.08 -6.51
C MET A 85 -6.55 9.07 -7.36
N ARG A 86 -6.02 10.30 -7.54
CA ARG A 86 -6.62 11.36 -8.35
C ARG A 86 -5.72 11.82 -9.49
N ALA A 87 -4.67 11.06 -9.77
CA ALA A 87 -3.80 11.38 -10.88
C ALA A 87 -4.52 11.18 -12.22
N PRO A 88 -4.39 12.13 -13.16
CA PRO A 88 -5.00 12.02 -14.48
C PRO A 88 -4.24 10.99 -15.32
N TYR A 89 -4.88 9.88 -15.68
CA TYR A 89 -4.28 8.86 -16.52
C TYR A 89 -4.94 8.79 -17.89
N LYS A 90 -4.18 8.41 -18.90
CA LYS A 90 -4.65 8.13 -20.25
C LYS A 90 -5.29 6.76 -20.31
N GLY A 91 -6.42 6.66 -21.02
CA GLY A 91 -7.15 5.40 -21.19
C GLY A 91 -7.93 4.95 -19.96
N HIS A 92 -8.62 3.83 -20.11
CA HIS A 92 -9.43 3.23 -19.05
C HIS A 92 -8.74 2.00 -18.46
N GLY A 93 -8.86 1.78 -17.15
CA GLY A 93 -8.29 0.66 -16.44
C GLY A 93 -6.75 0.67 -16.35
N ASP A 94 -6.21 -0.27 -15.62
CA ASP A 94 -4.78 -0.40 -15.41
C ASP A 94 -4.06 -0.99 -16.63
N PRO A 95 -2.99 -0.37 -17.14
CA PRO A 95 -2.25 -0.84 -18.32
C PRO A 95 -1.24 -1.95 -17.98
N TRP A 96 -1.66 -2.99 -17.26
CA TRP A 96 -0.81 -4.08 -16.75
C TRP A 96 0.19 -4.63 -17.77
N THR A 97 -0.33 -5.06 -18.93
CA THR A 97 0.53 -5.67 -19.94
C THR A 97 1.62 -4.72 -20.43
N LYS A 98 1.27 -3.44 -20.66
CA LYS A 98 2.22 -2.47 -21.19
C LYS A 98 3.29 -2.08 -20.20
N VAL A 99 2.93 -1.94 -18.94
CA VAL A 99 3.89 -1.59 -17.87
C VAL A 99 4.75 -2.81 -17.54
N CYS A 100 4.12 -3.94 -17.22
CA CYS A 100 4.85 -5.12 -16.72
C CYS A 100 5.65 -5.87 -17.81
N SER A 101 5.44 -5.58 -19.08
CA SER A 101 6.29 -6.10 -20.18
C SER A 101 7.43 -5.15 -20.57
N SER A 102 7.52 -3.97 -19.97
CA SER A 102 8.61 -3.03 -20.24
C SER A 102 9.83 -3.33 -19.38
N GLU A 103 11.00 -2.84 -19.81
CA GLU A 103 12.24 -2.91 -19.03
C GLU A 103 12.29 -1.86 -17.91
N ASP A 104 11.50 -0.79 -18.02
CA ASP A 104 11.42 0.33 -17.09
C ASP A 104 9.94 0.61 -16.78
N TRP A 105 9.47 0.07 -15.65
CA TRP A 105 8.07 0.22 -15.25
C TRP A 105 7.75 1.64 -14.78
N THR A 106 8.73 2.37 -14.27
CA THR A 106 8.54 3.77 -13.88
C THR A 106 8.28 4.62 -15.11
N LYS A 107 9.14 4.51 -16.13
CA LYS A 107 8.96 5.23 -17.38
C LYS A 107 7.67 4.83 -18.10
N ALA A 108 7.37 3.53 -18.15
CA ALA A 108 6.14 3.04 -18.76
C ALA A 108 4.89 3.59 -18.03
N SER A 109 4.93 3.72 -16.70
CA SER A 109 3.86 4.33 -15.91
C SER A 109 3.73 5.84 -16.18
N LEU A 110 4.84 6.56 -16.30
CA LEU A 110 4.84 7.99 -16.68
C LEU A 110 4.24 8.21 -18.06
N ASP A 111 4.39 7.28 -19.01
CA ASP A 111 3.79 7.36 -20.35
C ASP A 111 2.24 7.36 -20.31
N PHE A 112 1.64 6.83 -19.25
CA PHE A 112 0.20 6.87 -19.02
C PHE A 112 -0.25 8.09 -18.22
N LEU A 113 0.67 8.80 -17.54
CA LEU A 113 0.32 9.98 -16.75
C LEU A 113 -0.02 11.16 -17.66
N GLY A 114 -1.00 11.97 -17.24
CA GLY A 114 -1.52 13.09 -18.02
C GLY A 114 -2.68 12.72 -18.93
N ARG A 115 -3.58 13.66 -19.18
CA ARG A 115 -4.69 13.55 -20.13
C ARG A 115 -5.13 14.93 -20.65
N LYS A 116 -5.77 14.98 -21.82
CA LYS A 116 -6.16 16.25 -22.47
C LYS A 116 -7.18 17.07 -21.66
N SER A 117 -8.01 16.42 -20.83
CA SER A 117 -9.00 17.08 -19.99
C SER A 117 -8.42 17.81 -18.77
N GLY A 118 -7.12 17.72 -18.55
CA GLY A 118 -6.49 18.31 -17.36
C GLY A 118 -6.68 17.47 -16.10
N ILE A 119 -6.38 18.08 -14.95
CA ILE A 119 -6.64 17.50 -13.62
C ILE A 119 -8.10 17.74 -13.30
N THR A 120 -8.82 16.69 -12.87
CA THR A 120 -10.27 16.72 -12.58
C THR A 120 -10.62 16.36 -11.15
N ASP A 121 -9.64 16.02 -10.31
CA ASP A 121 -9.83 15.51 -8.94
C ASP A 121 -10.74 14.25 -8.83
N GLU A 122 -11.05 13.61 -9.95
CA GLU A 122 -11.80 12.35 -9.95
C GLU A 122 -10.96 11.23 -9.34
N PHE A 123 -11.60 10.42 -8.50
CA PHE A 123 -10.99 9.22 -7.97
C PHE A 123 -10.87 8.15 -9.08
N ASP A 124 -9.65 7.78 -9.43
CA ASP A 124 -9.32 6.76 -10.44
C ASP A 124 -8.29 5.79 -9.85
N TYR A 125 -8.79 4.68 -9.28
CA TYR A 125 -7.95 3.70 -8.60
C TYR A 125 -7.07 2.95 -9.61
N ARG A 126 -5.77 3.26 -9.59
CA ARG A 126 -4.76 2.64 -10.46
C ARG A 126 -3.69 1.94 -9.64
N THR A 127 -3.45 0.68 -9.94
CA THR A 127 -2.47 -0.12 -9.19
C THR A 127 -1.09 -0.08 -9.83
N VAL A 128 -1.00 -0.43 -11.10
CA VAL A 128 0.30 -0.58 -11.78
C VAL A 128 0.98 0.77 -12.02
N CYS A 129 0.21 1.82 -12.32
CA CYS A 129 0.75 3.15 -12.54
C CYS A 129 1.30 3.82 -11.26
N LEU A 130 0.98 3.30 -10.09
CA LEU A 130 1.63 3.74 -8.84
C LEU A 130 3.13 3.47 -8.82
N HIS A 131 3.66 2.67 -9.75
CA HIS A 131 5.10 2.39 -9.83
C HIS A 131 5.95 3.68 -9.92
N ILE A 132 5.35 4.78 -10.35
CA ILE A 132 5.94 6.12 -10.29
C ILE A 132 6.41 6.48 -8.86
N LEU A 133 5.68 6.08 -7.81
CA LEU A 133 6.08 6.36 -6.42
C LEU A 133 7.37 5.63 -6.03
N SER A 134 7.58 4.41 -6.53
CA SER A 134 8.85 3.69 -6.33
C SER A 134 10.01 4.40 -7.03
N GLY A 135 9.78 4.89 -8.24
CA GLY A 135 10.74 5.72 -8.96
C GLY A 135 11.07 7.02 -8.22
N ILE A 136 10.07 7.72 -7.69
CA ILE A 136 10.25 8.95 -6.89
C ILE A 136 11.09 8.65 -5.64
N LEU A 137 10.73 7.62 -4.87
CA LEU A 137 11.47 7.27 -3.65
C LEU A 137 12.93 6.94 -3.98
N PHE A 138 13.18 6.15 -5.02
CA PHE A 138 14.54 5.84 -5.46
C PHE A 138 15.33 7.09 -5.87
N LYS A 139 14.74 7.97 -6.68
CA LYS A 139 15.39 9.21 -7.12
C LYS A 139 15.67 10.17 -5.96
N ALA A 140 14.77 10.25 -4.99
CA ALA A 140 14.90 11.12 -3.84
C ALA A 140 15.94 10.62 -2.81
N THR A 141 16.04 9.30 -2.63
CA THR A 141 16.82 8.71 -1.54
C THR A 141 18.12 8.05 -2.02
N GLY A 142 18.22 7.70 -3.29
CA GLY A 142 19.28 6.85 -3.83
C GLY A 142 19.20 5.37 -3.42
N MET A 143 18.18 5.00 -2.63
CA MET A 143 18.01 3.64 -2.11
C MET A 143 16.88 2.93 -2.88
N LYS A 144 17.05 1.62 -3.13
CA LYS A 144 15.93 0.79 -3.58
C LYS A 144 14.83 0.80 -2.52
N VAL A 145 13.58 0.71 -2.96
CA VAL A 145 12.42 0.80 -2.04
C VAL A 145 12.47 -0.27 -0.95
N VAL A 146 12.88 -1.50 -1.28
CA VAL A 146 13.01 -2.58 -0.29
C VAL A 146 14.06 -2.26 0.77
N ASP A 147 15.20 -1.70 0.36
CA ASP A 147 16.29 -1.34 1.27
C ASP A 147 15.87 -0.19 2.18
N PHE A 148 15.20 0.83 1.62
CA PHE A 148 14.62 1.93 2.38
C PHE A 148 13.55 1.44 3.37
N ALA A 149 12.68 0.52 2.94
CA ALA A 149 11.68 -0.08 3.81
C ALA A 149 12.30 -0.87 4.95
N ASN A 150 13.34 -1.67 4.67
CA ASN A 150 14.06 -2.42 5.70
C ASN A 150 14.67 -1.47 6.74
N GLU A 151 15.38 -0.45 6.31
CA GLU A 151 16.11 0.45 7.21
C GLU A 151 15.19 1.34 8.04
N TYR A 152 14.20 1.96 7.40
CA TYR A 152 13.42 3.03 8.02
C TYR A 152 12.07 2.57 8.60
N LEU A 153 11.58 1.38 8.21
CA LEU A 153 10.28 0.89 8.69
C LEU A 153 10.38 -0.53 9.26
N PHE A 154 10.90 -1.50 8.50
CA PHE A 154 10.78 -2.91 8.90
C PHE A 154 11.67 -3.25 10.10
N TYR A 155 12.96 -2.91 10.08
CA TYR A 155 13.82 -3.13 11.25
C TYR A 155 13.36 -2.42 12.52
N PRO A 156 12.97 -1.14 12.47
CA PRO A 156 12.40 -0.47 13.63
C PRO A 156 11.17 -1.17 14.22
N LEU A 157 10.31 -1.74 13.36
CA LEU A 157 9.12 -2.47 13.77
C LEU A 157 9.38 -3.94 14.14
N GLY A 158 10.61 -4.43 14.03
CA GLY A 158 10.95 -5.84 14.21
C GLY A 158 10.29 -6.75 13.19
N ILE A 159 10.13 -6.27 11.95
CA ILE A 159 9.74 -7.07 10.79
C ILE A 159 11.02 -7.64 10.17
N ALA A 160 10.96 -8.89 9.71
CA ALA A 160 12.11 -9.54 9.08
C ALA A 160 12.58 -8.78 7.83
N GLU A 161 13.87 -8.89 7.53
CA GLU A 161 14.47 -8.31 6.34
C GLU A 161 13.80 -8.84 5.07
N HIS A 162 13.35 -7.94 4.21
CA HIS A 162 12.77 -8.26 2.92
C HIS A 162 13.79 -8.13 1.80
N ARG A 163 13.66 -8.99 0.80
CA ARG A 163 14.46 -8.93 -0.43
C ARG A 163 13.55 -8.80 -1.65
N ASN A 164 14.12 -8.34 -2.76
CA ASN A 164 13.41 -8.32 -4.03
C ASN A 164 13.10 -9.75 -4.51
N ALA A 165 11.87 -9.95 -4.98
CA ALA A 165 11.48 -11.07 -5.82
C ALA A 165 11.32 -10.57 -7.26
N TYR A 166 11.69 -11.39 -8.22
CA TYR A 166 11.60 -11.04 -9.64
C TYR A 166 10.72 -12.04 -10.39
N ALA A 167 9.99 -11.53 -11.35
CA ALA A 167 9.22 -12.33 -12.30
C ALA A 167 9.70 -11.97 -13.71
N GLY A 168 10.45 -12.87 -14.35
CA GLY A 168 11.03 -12.66 -15.67
C GLY A 168 10.04 -12.83 -16.83
N THR A 169 8.86 -13.40 -16.55
CA THR A 169 7.79 -13.65 -17.53
C THR A 169 6.42 -13.27 -16.97
N ALA A 170 5.47 -12.97 -17.86
CA ALA A 170 4.10 -12.70 -17.46
C ALA A 170 3.46 -13.89 -16.69
N GLN A 171 3.88 -15.12 -16.99
CA GLN A 171 3.40 -16.30 -16.30
C GLN A 171 3.96 -16.38 -14.86
N GLU A 172 5.23 -16.09 -14.67
CA GLU A 172 5.84 -16.02 -13.32
C GLU A 172 5.22 -14.89 -12.50
N HIS A 173 5.00 -13.72 -13.11
CA HIS A 173 4.30 -12.62 -12.47
C HIS A 173 2.88 -13.03 -12.02
N LYS A 174 2.12 -13.69 -12.90
CA LYS A 174 0.81 -14.21 -12.55
C LYS A 174 0.91 -15.23 -11.40
N ARG A 175 1.85 -16.16 -11.45
CA ARG A 175 2.08 -17.15 -10.39
C ARG A 175 2.41 -16.47 -9.05
N PHE A 176 3.28 -15.47 -9.05
CA PHE A 176 3.60 -14.71 -7.84
C PHE A 176 2.34 -14.13 -7.17
N ILE A 177 1.38 -13.67 -7.96
CA ILE A 177 0.12 -13.10 -7.45
C ILE A 177 -0.86 -14.20 -7.03
N THR A 178 -0.95 -15.31 -7.78
CA THR A 178 -2.06 -16.28 -7.64
C THR A 178 -1.72 -17.54 -6.87
N ASP A 179 -0.44 -17.90 -6.77
CA ASP A 179 -0.02 -19.11 -6.08
C ASP A 179 0.07 -18.89 -4.56
N LYS A 180 0.11 -19.99 -3.81
CA LYS A 180 0.27 -19.98 -2.35
C LYS A 180 1.72 -19.77 -1.89
N ALA A 181 2.60 -19.46 -2.79
CA ALA A 181 4.01 -19.12 -2.59
C ALA A 181 4.29 -17.74 -3.19
N PRO A 182 5.38 -17.05 -2.78
CA PRO A 182 6.32 -17.44 -1.75
C PRO A 182 5.76 -17.30 -0.34
N ARG A 183 6.32 -18.05 0.63
CA ARG A 183 6.04 -17.88 2.07
C ARG A 183 7.16 -17.15 2.80
N GLU A 184 8.01 -16.47 2.05
CA GLU A 184 9.20 -15.80 2.51
C GLU A 184 9.00 -14.27 2.55
N PRO A 185 9.80 -13.53 3.33
CA PRO A 185 9.75 -12.08 3.37
C PRO A 185 10.37 -11.50 2.07
N VAL A 186 9.55 -11.35 1.05
CA VAL A 186 9.94 -10.81 -0.26
C VAL A 186 8.98 -9.71 -0.71
N TRP A 187 9.44 -8.89 -1.64
CA TRP A 187 8.65 -7.87 -2.32
C TRP A 187 8.92 -7.94 -3.83
N LEU A 188 7.86 -8.09 -4.63
CA LEU A 188 7.98 -8.14 -6.08
C LEU A 188 8.57 -6.84 -6.62
N ALA A 189 9.58 -6.96 -7.46
CA ALA A 189 10.27 -5.83 -8.09
C ALA A 189 10.20 -5.90 -9.61
N ASP A 190 10.37 -4.73 -10.22
CA ASP A 190 10.56 -4.59 -11.67
C ASP A 190 11.97 -5.08 -12.10
N PRO A 191 12.27 -5.15 -13.40
CA PRO A 191 13.58 -5.56 -13.89
C PRO A 191 14.75 -4.70 -13.38
N GLN A 192 14.50 -3.45 -12.97
CA GLN A 192 15.52 -2.55 -12.42
C GLN A 192 15.71 -2.71 -10.90
N GLY A 193 14.88 -3.54 -10.26
CA GLY A 193 14.91 -3.81 -8.83
C GLY A 193 14.16 -2.80 -7.97
N LEU A 194 13.23 -2.04 -8.58
CA LEU A 194 12.29 -1.20 -7.84
C LEU A 194 11.04 -2.01 -7.51
N THR A 195 10.70 -2.11 -6.23
CA THR A 195 9.54 -2.88 -5.79
C THR A 195 8.22 -2.24 -6.22
N THR A 196 7.22 -3.10 -6.45
CA THR A 196 5.88 -2.67 -6.81
C THR A 196 5.17 -2.01 -5.63
N PRO A 197 4.79 -0.73 -5.69
CA PRO A 197 4.18 -0.02 -4.55
C PRO A 197 2.70 -0.35 -4.37
N GLY A 198 2.09 -0.93 -5.40
CA GLY A 198 0.66 -1.20 -5.44
C GLY A 198 0.26 -2.61 -5.00
N TYR A 199 1.21 -3.55 -4.90
CA TYR A 199 1.00 -4.97 -4.58
C TYR A 199 2.36 -5.66 -4.37
N GLY A 200 2.34 -6.97 -4.10
CA GLY A 200 3.55 -7.78 -4.18
C GLY A 200 4.43 -7.81 -2.94
N LEU A 201 4.11 -7.05 -1.89
CA LEU A 201 4.74 -7.20 -0.58
C LEU A 201 4.19 -8.46 0.10
N CYS A 202 5.07 -9.29 0.65
CA CYS A 202 4.71 -10.49 1.39
C CYS A 202 4.94 -10.28 2.89
N LEU A 203 3.90 -10.37 3.70
CA LEU A 203 3.95 -10.23 5.16
C LEU A 203 3.17 -11.37 5.84
N SER A 204 3.55 -11.72 7.05
CA SER A 204 2.69 -12.48 7.96
C SER A 204 1.58 -11.59 8.54
N ALA A 205 0.48 -12.16 9.04
CA ALA A 205 -0.56 -11.35 9.69
C ALA A 205 -0.01 -10.61 10.93
N ALA A 206 0.90 -11.23 11.67
CA ALA A 206 1.57 -10.58 12.80
C ALA A 206 2.38 -9.36 12.35
N ASP A 207 3.08 -9.44 11.21
CA ASP A 207 3.82 -8.31 10.66
C ASP A 207 2.90 -7.26 10.00
N MET A 208 1.79 -7.67 9.39
CA MET A 208 0.76 -6.76 8.89
C MET A 208 0.14 -5.90 10.00
N ALA A 209 -0.01 -6.43 11.22
CA ALA A 209 -0.56 -5.68 12.35
C ALA A 209 0.35 -4.52 12.80
N LYS A 210 1.66 -4.62 12.60
CA LYS A 210 2.64 -3.63 13.08
C LYS A 210 2.50 -2.24 12.43
N PRO A 211 2.36 -2.09 11.09
CA PRO A 211 2.02 -0.80 10.48
C PRO A 211 0.71 -0.19 11.01
N GLY A 212 -0.31 -1.02 11.24
CA GLY A 212 -1.56 -0.56 11.88
C GLY A 212 -1.34 -0.04 13.30
N GLN A 213 -0.57 -0.78 14.10
CA GLN A 213 -0.19 -0.40 15.45
C GLN A 213 0.66 0.89 15.48
N LEU A 214 1.58 1.04 14.52
CA LEU A 214 2.37 2.27 14.36
C LEU A 214 1.45 3.47 14.13
N CYS A 215 0.47 3.35 13.23
CA CYS A 215 -0.51 4.42 12.98
C CYS A 215 -1.31 4.74 14.25
N LEU A 216 -1.78 3.72 14.98
CA LEU A 216 -2.54 3.87 16.22
C LEU A 216 -1.71 4.56 17.33
N GLN A 217 -0.40 4.39 17.33
CA GLN A 217 0.54 5.00 18.27
C GLN A 217 1.11 6.35 17.78
N ASN A 218 0.41 7.03 16.87
CA ASN A 218 0.83 8.32 16.31
C ASN A 218 2.27 8.28 15.74
N GLY A 219 2.63 7.16 15.11
CA GLY A 219 3.93 6.97 14.46
C GLY A 219 5.11 6.69 15.38
N THR A 220 4.86 6.47 16.66
CA THR A 220 5.89 6.12 17.66
C THR A 220 5.97 4.60 17.83
N TRP A 221 7.18 4.06 17.88
CA TRP A 221 7.43 2.65 18.16
C TRP A 221 8.58 2.49 19.13
N ASN A 222 8.37 1.78 20.23
CA ASN A 222 9.36 1.61 21.30
C ASN A 222 10.04 2.93 21.75
N GLY A 223 9.24 4.01 21.85
CA GLY A 223 9.73 5.33 22.26
C GLY A 223 10.45 6.13 21.15
N LYS A 224 10.58 5.59 19.94
CA LYS A 224 11.18 6.27 18.80
C LYS A 224 10.10 6.71 17.80
N GLN A 225 10.15 7.96 17.36
CA GLN A 225 9.31 8.43 16.25
C GLN A 225 9.80 7.83 14.94
N ILE A 226 8.97 7.06 14.26
CA ILE A 226 9.27 6.42 12.97
C ILE A 226 8.71 7.27 11.83
N VAL A 227 7.50 7.78 11.99
CA VAL A 227 6.83 8.68 11.06
C VAL A 227 6.08 9.74 11.85
N SER A 228 6.03 10.97 11.37
CA SER A 228 5.46 12.09 12.12
C SER A 228 3.94 11.96 12.34
N PRO A 229 3.42 12.46 13.47
CA PRO A 229 1.97 12.57 13.69
C PRO A 229 1.28 13.42 12.63
N GLU A 230 1.94 14.48 12.16
CA GLU A 230 1.47 15.37 11.11
C GLU A 230 1.23 14.60 9.80
N TRP A 231 2.18 13.73 9.41
CA TRP A 231 2.00 12.88 8.25
C TRP A 231 0.82 11.92 8.43
N LEU A 232 0.73 11.25 9.57
CA LEU A 232 -0.37 10.31 9.83
C LEU A 232 -1.73 10.99 9.79
N LYS A 233 -1.85 12.19 10.33
CA LYS A 233 -3.06 13.01 10.29
C LYS A 233 -3.48 13.29 8.84
N GLU A 234 -2.55 13.70 7.99
CA GLU A 234 -2.81 13.95 6.57
C GLU A 234 -3.10 12.67 5.81
N MET A 235 -2.32 11.62 6.06
CA MET A 235 -2.45 10.31 5.41
C MET A 235 -3.83 9.69 5.66
N LEU A 236 -4.37 9.82 6.88
CA LEU A 236 -5.65 9.25 7.28
C LEU A 236 -6.81 10.25 7.16
N SER A 237 -6.59 11.46 6.64
CA SER A 237 -7.65 12.43 6.37
C SER A 237 -8.63 11.90 5.32
N PRO A 238 -9.95 11.84 5.62
CA PRO A 238 -10.93 11.28 4.69
C PRO A 238 -11.18 12.22 3.50
N ARG A 239 -10.99 11.70 2.29
CA ARG A 239 -11.37 12.34 1.03
C ARG A 239 -12.48 11.54 0.39
N ARG A 240 -13.62 12.18 0.18
CA ARG A 240 -14.84 11.53 -0.32
C ARG A 240 -14.60 10.92 -1.71
N ILE A 241 -15.16 9.73 -1.90
CA ILE A 241 -15.28 9.08 -3.20
C ILE A 241 -16.73 9.31 -3.67
N GLU A 242 -16.90 10.04 -4.77
CA GLU A 242 -18.22 10.50 -5.21
C GLU A 242 -19.03 9.44 -5.94
N SER A 243 -18.38 8.43 -6.51
CA SER A 243 -19.07 7.40 -7.29
C SER A 243 -18.28 6.09 -7.38
N GLY A 244 -18.97 5.00 -7.72
CA GLY A 244 -18.38 3.68 -7.99
C GLY A 244 -18.58 2.66 -6.87
N SER A 245 -17.91 1.51 -7.02
CA SER A 245 -18.04 0.34 -6.12
C SER A 245 -17.57 0.57 -4.68
N PHE A 246 -16.95 1.71 -4.42
CA PHE A 246 -16.41 2.08 -3.11
C PHE A 246 -17.21 3.22 -2.46
N SER A 247 -18.42 3.50 -2.97
CA SER A 247 -19.32 4.49 -2.38
C SER A 247 -19.65 4.10 -0.94
N GLY A 248 -19.46 5.03 0.00
CA GLY A 248 -19.62 4.78 1.43
C GLY A 248 -18.32 4.80 2.22
N MET A 249 -17.16 4.56 1.57
CA MET A 249 -15.85 4.80 2.16
C MET A 249 -15.25 6.11 1.64
N SER A 250 -14.28 6.62 2.37
CA SER A 250 -13.37 7.68 1.90
C SER A 250 -11.97 7.11 1.69
N TYR A 251 -11.09 7.89 1.05
CA TYR A 251 -9.72 7.49 0.79
C TYR A 251 -8.75 8.54 1.30
N GLY A 252 -7.74 8.10 2.03
CA GLY A 252 -6.64 8.92 2.49
C GLY A 252 -5.46 8.91 1.50
N TYR A 253 -4.24 8.90 2.02
CA TYR A 253 -3.05 8.57 1.23
C TYR A 253 -2.86 7.06 1.22
N LEU A 254 -3.40 6.39 0.20
CA LEU A 254 -3.33 4.94 -0.01
C LEU A 254 -3.90 4.09 1.15
N TRP A 255 -4.75 4.68 1.99
CA TRP A 255 -5.53 4.04 3.03
C TRP A 255 -7.02 4.24 2.79
N TRP A 256 -7.81 3.22 3.05
CA TRP A 256 -9.27 3.29 3.06
C TRP A 256 -9.74 3.83 4.40
N ILE A 257 -10.61 4.82 4.39
CA ILE A 257 -11.28 5.32 5.60
C ILE A 257 -12.66 4.69 5.59
N VAL A 258 -12.81 3.63 6.39
CA VAL A 258 -13.98 2.75 6.39
C VAL A 258 -15.18 3.47 7.00
N HIS A 259 -14.98 4.05 8.17
CA HIS A 259 -15.98 4.83 8.89
C HIS A 259 -15.40 6.20 9.26
N PRO A 260 -15.53 7.21 8.38
CA PRO A 260 -14.95 8.54 8.61
C PRO A 260 -15.36 9.17 9.94
N GLU A 261 -16.62 8.99 10.33
CA GLU A 261 -17.21 9.51 11.57
C GLU A 261 -16.65 8.87 12.84
N LYS A 262 -16.08 7.68 12.73
CA LYS A 262 -15.42 6.93 13.81
C LYS A 262 -13.91 6.91 13.71
N SER A 263 -13.36 7.52 12.65
CA SER A 263 -11.93 7.46 12.32
C SER A 263 -11.41 6.03 12.15
N ILE A 264 -12.25 5.08 11.74
CA ILE A 264 -11.85 3.70 11.44
C ILE A 264 -11.29 3.65 10.02
N TYR A 265 -10.12 3.02 9.87
CA TYR A 265 -9.43 2.93 8.60
C TYR A 265 -8.82 1.55 8.35
N ALA A 266 -8.53 1.24 7.10
CA ALA A 266 -7.96 -0.04 6.74
C ALA A 266 -7.03 0.04 5.52
N ALA A 267 -6.00 -0.81 5.52
CA ALA A 267 -5.31 -1.23 4.31
C ALA A 267 -6.05 -2.44 3.75
N ILE A 268 -6.55 -2.34 2.53
CA ILE A 268 -7.36 -3.42 1.92
C ILE A 268 -6.68 -3.93 0.67
N GLY A 269 -6.50 -5.24 0.59
CA GLY A 269 -5.96 -5.95 -0.55
C GLY A 269 -6.91 -7.03 -1.05
N ASP A 270 -6.78 -7.36 -2.34
CA ASP A 270 -7.54 -8.43 -2.97
C ASP A 270 -7.47 -9.73 -2.15
N SER A 271 -8.47 -10.58 -2.37
CA SER A 271 -8.59 -11.89 -1.72
C SER A 271 -8.80 -11.83 -0.21
N GLY A 272 -9.06 -10.63 0.33
CA GLY A 272 -9.37 -10.41 1.74
C GLY A 272 -8.12 -10.26 2.62
N ASN A 273 -7.05 -9.71 2.08
CA ASN A 273 -5.93 -9.21 2.86
C ASN A 273 -6.29 -7.86 3.47
N VAL A 274 -6.24 -7.71 4.79
CA VAL A 274 -6.69 -6.49 5.47
C VAL A 274 -5.82 -6.19 6.68
N ILE A 275 -5.52 -4.92 6.88
CA ILE A 275 -5.10 -4.34 8.15
C ILE A 275 -6.20 -3.37 8.56
N TYR A 276 -7.06 -3.77 9.46
CA TYR A 276 -8.16 -2.97 10.00
C TYR A 276 -7.71 -2.31 11.30
N VAL A 277 -8.01 -1.03 11.48
CA VAL A 277 -7.64 -0.27 12.68
C VAL A 277 -8.85 0.51 13.19
N ASP A 278 -9.23 0.23 14.43
CA ASP A 278 -10.22 1.00 15.20
C ASP A 278 -9.52 1.75 16.34
N PRO A 279 -9.33 3.07 16.21
CA PRO A 279 -8.69 3.88 17.24
C PRO A 279 -9.51 3.99 18.53
N ASN A 280 -10.84 3.86 18.48
CA ASN A 280 -11.72 4.02 19.65
C ASN A 280 -11.58 2.83 20.58
N GLU A 281 -11.57 1.62 20.03
CA GLU A 281 -11.37 0.38 20.75
C GLU A 281 -9.88 0.01 20.93
N LYS A 282 -8.98 0.80 20.31
CA LYS A 282 -7.52 0.55 20.22
C LYS A 282 -7.22 -0.85 19.73
N ILE A 283 -7.95 -1.26 18.71
CA ILE A 283 -7.90 -2.60 18.14
C ILE A 283 -7.31 -2.57 16.72
N ILE A 284 -6.46 -3.55 16.44
CA ILE A 284 -5.97 -3.83 15.09
C ILE A 284 -6.32 -5.27 14.75
N VAL A 285 -6.87 -5.48 13.57
CA VAL A 285 -7.10 -6.82 13.02
C VAL A 285 -6.34 -6.96 11.71
N ALA A 286 -5.39 -7.86 11.65
CA ALA A 286 -4.68 -8.21 10.43
C ALA A 286 -5.14 -9.59 9.95
N VAL A 287 -5.54 -9.67 8.69
CA VAL A 287 -5.93 -10.92 8.02
C VAL A 287 -5.06 -11.09 6.79
N SER A 288 -4.28 -12.18 6.73
CA SER A 288 -3.58 -12.59 5.52
C SER A 288 -4.34 -13.72 4.83
N SER A 289 -4.38 -13.69 3.50
CA SER A 289 -5.18 -14.62 2.68
C SER A 289 -4.49 -14.93 1.37
N PHE A 290 -4.46 -16.21 0.96
CA PHE A 290 -4.02 -16.56 -0.39
C PHE A 290 -5.07 -16.18 -1.43
N PHE A 291 -4.61 -16.00 -2.68
CA PHE A 291 -5.44 -15.50 -3.77
C PHE A 291 -6.71 -16.33 -4.00
N ARG A 292 -7.85 -15.63 -4.08
CA ARG A 292 -9.13 -16.10 -4.62
C ARG A 292 -9.84 -14.96 -5.34
N PRO A 293 -10.44 -15.19 -6.51
CA PRO A 293 -11.11 -14.14 -7.29
C PRO A 293 -12.32 -13.51 -6.59
N ALA A 294 -13.00 -14.27 -5.74
CA ALA A 294 -14.15 -13.77 -4.97
C ALA A 294 -14.06 -14.31 -3.53
N VAL A 295 -14.21 -13.39 -2.59
CA VAL A 295 -14.19 -13.68 -1.16
C VAL A 295 -15.29 -12.91 -0.44
N HIS A 296 -15.67 -13.34 0.75
CA HIS A 296 -16.53 -12.58 1.63
C HIS A 296 -15.86 -11.26 2.03
N ASP A 297 -16.65 -10.19 2.15
CA ASP A 297 -16.15 -8.89 2.60
C ASP A 297 -15.47 -9.05 3.97
N ARG A 298 -14.22 -8.59 4.06
CA ARG A 298 -13.41 -8.75 5.27
C ARG A 298 -13.70 -7.69 6.32
N ILE A 299 -14.19 -6.52 5.92
CA ILE A 299 -14.64 -5.51 6.87
C ILE A 299 -15.90 -6.03 7.57
N ASP A 300 -16.89 -6.49 6.80
CA ASP A 300 -18.10 -7.13 7.35
C ASP A 300 -17.76 -8.33 8.24
N PHE A 301 -16.83 -9.21 7.80
CA PHE A 301 -16.37 -10.34 8.61
C PHE A 301 -15.74 -9.89 9.93
N ILE A 302 -14.89 -8.85 9.91
CA ILE A 302 -14.21 -8.34 11.10
C ILE A 302 -15.24 -7.75 12.07
N GLU A 303 -16.09 -6.85 11.59
CA GLU A 303 -17.00 -6.07 12.43
C GLU A 303 -18.18 -6.88 12.96
N ASN A 304 -18.75 -7.76 12.13
CA ASN A 304 -19.99 -8.46 12.45
C ASN A 304 -19.80 -9.90 12.92
N ILE A 305 -18.64 -10.50 12.70
CA ILE A 305 -18.38 -11.90 13.08
C ILE A 305 -17.20 -12.02 14.03
N LEU A 306 -16.00 -11.55 13.66
CA LEU A 306 -14.78 -11.82 14.40
C LEU A 306 -14.73 -11.06 15.74
N LEU A 307 -14.86 -9.74 15.71
CA LEU A 307 -14.77 -8.90 16.91
C LEU A 307 -15.86 -9.23 17.94
N PRO A 308 -17.15 -9.43 17.56
CA PRO A 308 -18.17 -9.83 18.52
C PRO A 308 -17.91 -11.16 19.24
N VAL A 309 -17.18 -12.07 18.61
CA VAL A 309 -16.81 -13.37 19.20
C VAL A 309 -15.63 -13.22 20.16
N ILE A 310 -14.60 -12.48 19.76
CA ILE A 310 -13.36 -12.32 20.54
C ILE A 310 -13.60 -11.48 21.81
N GLN A 311 -14.42 -10.42 21.70
CA GLN A 311 -14.71 -9.51 22.82
C GLN A 311 -15.65 -10.09 23.89
N LYS A 312 -16.27 -11.24 23.63
CA LYS A 312 -17.11 -11.96 24.59
C LYS A 312 -16.33 -12.97 25.45
N GLN A 313 -15.07 -13.21 25.12
CA GLN A 313 -14.18 -14.09 25.89
C GLN A 313 -13.38 -13.30 26.93
#